data_9dff03ae8d0ec54106e791ba3a804877
#
_entry.id   9dff03ae8d0ec54106e791ba3a804877
#
_cell.length_a   1.000
_cell.length_b   1.000
_cell.length_c   1.000
_cell.angle_alpha   90.00
_cell.angle_beta   90.00
_cell.angle_gamma   90.00
#
_symmetry.space_group_name_H-M   'P 1'
#
loop_
_entity.id
_entity.type
_entity.pdbx_description
1 polymer ?
#
loop_
_entity_poly.entity_id
_entity_poly.type
_entity_poly.pdbx_seq_one_letter_code
_entity_poly.pdbx_strand_id
1 'polypeptide(L)'
;MKKMSLRLRTFYPIFGIIFCFDFKIIYSKVCCFPAYVNLDKLTLFFLKRWQSDCIMSLRKQRPLLASLWMIGALVSISGMAIAGRELSSELNAFQISFTRSLFCLIALTIILSFIGFNKVKTAKPKLHLLRNTIHFGGQTGWLYGVAFLPLAEVFAIEFTAPIWTAILAVIFLKEPLTRYRTLGILLGFSGIVIILRPGIQIIQPAALVVLFATFCFASTYVFTRHMAATESPLTIIFYMNLVQLPIGLLASLPSWNYPTLESWPWIVLIGLTGLGSHFCFAHAFRHADAAVVSPLDFMRLPLIALIGWAIYNESWDMMIFLGGIVIFSGNLINLLAEQKFVKKLSEKNTPT
;
A
#
# COMPACT_ATOMS: atom_id res chain seq x y z
N MET A 1 -28.72 22.21 23.91
CA MET A 1 -28.44 21.04 23.09
C MET A 1 -27.82 21.37 21.73
N LYS A 2 -26.86 22.30 21.59
CA LYS A 2 -26.27 22.73 20.29
C LYS A 2 -24.74 22.73 20.24
N LYS A 3 -24.03 22.13 21.22
CA LYS A 3 -22.54 22.11 21.29
C LYS A 3 -21.88 20.74 21.32
N MET A 4 -22.62 19.64 21.05
CA MET A 4 -22.07 18.26 21.15
C MET A 4 -21.92 17.56 19.81
N SER A 5 -22.24 18.19 18.66
CA SER A 5 -22.24 17.51 17.35
C SER A 5 -20.95 17.66 16.52
N LEU A 6 -19.91 18.37 17.01
CA LEU A 6 -18.72 18.68 16.21
C LEU A 6 -17.45 17.86 16.53
N ARG A 7 -17.48 16.95 17.51
CA ARG A 7 -16.26 16.22 17.95
C ARG A 7 -16.15 14.74 17.55
N LEU A 8 -17.06 14.22 16.73
CA LEU A 8 -17.08 12.79 16.37
C LEU A 8 -16.60 12.49 14.94
N ARG A 9 -15.91 13.40 14.25
CA ARG A 9 -15.52 13.23 12.83
C ARG A 9 -14.14 12.67 12.58
N THR A 10 -13.38 12.30 13.57
CA THR A 10 -11.99 11.87 13.35
C THR A 10 -11.70 10.62 14.14
N PHE A 11 -11.54 9.47 13.47
CA PHE A 11 -10.60 8.42 13.90
C PHE A 11 -10.84 7.10 13.17
N TYR A 12 -9.95 6.79 12.24
CA TYR A 12 -9.74 5.43 11.74
C TYR A 12 -8.25 5.16 11.52
N PRO A 13 -7.75 3.97 11.91
CA PRO A 13 -6.34 3.63 11.77
C PRO A 13 -5.94 3.45 10.31
N ILE A 14 -4.77 3.97 9.98
CA ILE A 14 -4.23 4.11 8.62
C ILE A 14 -3.91 2.78 7.94
N PHE A 15 -3.68 1.71 8.69
CA PHE A 15 -3.18 0.44 8.17
C PHE A 15 -4.21 -0.66 7.88
N GLY A 16 -5.44 -0.53 8.37
CA GLY A 16 -6.46 -1.58 8.24
C GLY A 16 -7.25 -1.60 6.93
N ILE A 17 -7.06 -0.61 6.03
CA ILE A 17 -8.03 -0.35 4.95
C ILE A 17 -7.46 -0.60 3.55
N ILE A 18 -6.19 -1.01 3.42
CA ILE A 18 -5.60 -1.13 2.08
C ILE A 18 -6.28 -2.23 1.24
N PHE A 19 -6.92 -3.24 1.84
CA PHE A 19 -7.53 -4.33 1.08
C PHE A 19 -8.74 -4.98 1.79
N CYS A 20 -9.92 -4.44 1.62
CA CYS A 20 -11.18 -5.16 1.87
C CYS A 20 -11.77 -5.67 0.57
N PHE A 21 -11.56 -6.94 0.27
CA PHE A 21 -12.27 -7.67 -0.79
C PHE A 21 -13.51 -8.36 -0.23
N ASP A 22 -14.63 -8.24 -0.95
CA ASP A 22 -15.88 -8.97 -0.81
C ASP A 22 -16.76 -8.74 0.46
N PHE A 23 -17.57 -7.71 0.37
CA PHE A 23 -18.61 -7.42 1.36
C PHE A 23 -20.02 -7.98 1.00
N LYS A 24 -20.22 -8.62 -0.16
CA LYS A 24 -21.57 -9.01 -0.63
C LYS A 24 -22.07 -10.36 -0.15
N ILE A 25 -21.23 -11.24 0.35
CA ILE A 25 -21.65 -12.61 0.74
C ILE A 25 -22.23 -12.67 2.18
N ILE A 26 -21.94 -11.68 3.02
CA ILE A 26 -22.41 -11.68 4.43
C ILE A 26 -23.77 -11.00 4.60
N TYR A 27 -24.24 -10.25 3.61
CA TYR A 27 -25.51 -9.49 3.70
C TYR A 27 -26.78 -10.36 3.70
N SER A 28 -26.72 -11.65 3.40
CA SER A 28 -27.90 -12.50 3.29
C SER A 28 -28.34 -13.23 4.58
N LYS A 29 -27.58 -13.13 5.68
CA LYS A 29 -27.86 -13.94 6.89
C LYS A 29 -28.08 -13.17 8.20
N VAL A 30 -28.06 -11.84 8.21
CA VAL A 30 -28.30 -11.06 9.45
C VAL A 30 -29.32 -9.94 9.22
N CYS A 31 -30.42 -10.23 8.54
CA CYS A 31 -31.60 -9.37 8.50
C CYS A 31 -32.68 -9.93 9.45
N CYS A 32 -32.52 -9.70 10.76
CA CYS A 32 -33.62 -9.81 11.71
C CYS A 32 -33.54 -8.66 12.71
N PHE A 33 -33.92 -7.47 12.28
CA PHE A 33 -34.37 -6.41 13.18
C PHE A 33 -35.68 -5.82 12.64
N PRO A 34 -36.70 -5.65 13.44
CA PRO A 34 -37.99 -5.24 12.98
C PRO A 34 -37.94 -3.77 12.47
N ALA A 35 -38.48 -3.58 11.27
CA ALA A 35 -38.76 -2.29 10.67
C ALA A 35 -39.80 -1.53 11.49
N TYR A 36 -39.36 -0.53 12.27
CA TYR A 36 -40.23 0.60 12.71
C TYR A 36 -39.39 1.57 13.56
N VAL A 37 -38.48 2.30 12.94
CA VAL A 37 -38.00 3.58 13.47
C VAL A 37 -37.55 4.43 12.26
N ASN A 38 -38.17 5.58 12.13
CA ASN A 38 -37.82 6.57 11.09
C ASN A 38 -36.47 7.22 11.51
N LEU A 39 -35.35 6.60 11.14
CA LEU A 39 -34.00 7.07 11.49
C LEU A 39 -33.50 8.00 10.40
N ASP A 40 -33.00 9.17 10.81
CA ASP A 40 -32.31 10.12 9.93
C ASP A 40 -31.18 9.43 9.16
N LYS A 41 -30.94 9.86 7.91
CA LYS A 41 -29.85 9.33 7.04
C LYS A 41 -28.47 9.30 7.75
N LEU A 42 -28.26 10.21 8.70
CA LEU A 42 -27.04 10.28 9.51
C LEU A 42 -26.94 9.12 10.52
N THR A 43 -28.05 8.79 11.19
CA THR A 43 -28.13 7.68 12.17
C THR A 43 -28.03 6.33 11.48
N LEU A 44 -28.61 6.17 10.29
CA LEU A 44 -28.45 4.99 9.44
C LEU A 44 -27.03 4.81 8.93
N PHE A 45 -26.33 5.90 8.62
CA PHE A 45 -24.90 5.88 8.26
C PHE A 45 -24.03 5.45 9.45
N PHE A 46 -24.29 5.97 10.65
CA PHE A 46 -23.57 5.58 11.86
C PHE A 46 -23.85 4.14 12.30
N LEU A 47 -25.11 3.68 12.19
CA LEU A 47 -25.48 2.30 12.49
C LEU A 47 -24.84 1.30 11.52
N LYS A 48 -24.87 1.58 10.20
CA LYS A 48 -24.17 0.75 9.20
C LYS A 48 -22.67 0.71 9.45
N ARG A 49 -22.08 1.81 9.87
CA ARG A 49 -20.66 1.91 10.20
C ARG A 49 -20.32 1.15 11.48
N TRP A 50 -21.13 1.31 12.53
CA TRP A 50 -20.96 0.58 13.79
C TRP A 50 -21.12 -0.93 13.60
N GLN A 51 -22.08 -1.35 12.78
CA GLN A 51 -22.30 -2.75 12.43
C GLN A 51 -21.12 -3.35 11.65
N SER A 52 -20.49 -2.58 10.74
CA SER A 52 -19.28 -3.03 10.04
C SER A 52 -18.08 -3.17 10.98
N ASP A 53 -17.93 -2.27 11.96
CA ASP A 53 -16.85 -2.29 12.94
C ASP A 53 -17.03 -3.44 13.97
N CYS A 54 -18.27 -3.72 14.38
CA CYS A 54 -18.60 -4.84 15.24
C CYS A 54 -18.37 -6.19 14.55
N ILE A 55 -18.73 -6.33 13.28
CA ILE A 55 -18.48 -7.54 12.48
C ILE A 55 -16.98 -7.76 12.26
N MET A 56 -16.19 -6.69 12.10
CA MET A 56 -14.73 -6.78 11.98
C MET A 56 -14.08 -7.23 13.29
N SER A 57 -14.58 -6.79 14.46
CA SER A 57 -14.05 -7.21 15.77
C SER A 57 -14.37 -8.66 16.12
N LEU A 58 -15.46 -9.23 15.60
CA LEU A 58 -15.88 -10.63 15.81
C LEU A 58 -15.20 -11.61 14.84
N ARG A 59 -14.40 -11.13 13.90
CA ARG A 59 -13.74 -11.98 12.91
C ARG A 59 -12.64 -12.78 13.60
N LYS A 60 -12.79 -14.10 13.65
CA LYS A 60 -11.77 -15.01 14.17
C LYS A 60 -10.47 -14.82 13.39
N GLN A 61 -9.49 -14.21 14.02
CA GLN A 61 -8.17 -14.02 13.44
C GLN A 61 -7.52 -15.37 13.15
N ARG A 62 -6.87 -15.48 12.00
CA ARG A 62 -6.11 -16.65 11.55
C ARG A 62 -4.67 -16.23 11.23
N PRO A 63 -3.84 -15.97 12.26
CA PRO A 63 -2.51 -15.40 12.05
C PRO A 63 -1.61 -16.28 11.19
N LEU A 64 -1.67 -17.59 11.32
CA LEU A 64 -0.90 -18.51 10.46
C LEU A 64 -1.28 -18.36 8.98
N LEU A 65 -2.57 -18.25 8.67
CA LEU A 65 -3.00 -18.08 7.28
C LEU A 65 -2.61 -16.69 6.74
N ALA A 66 -2.65 -15.66 7.57
CA ALA A 66 -2.14 -14.34 7.23
C ALA A 66 -0.63 -14.37 6.96
N SER A 67 0.16 -15.07 7.78
CA SER A 67 1.60 -15.23 7.58
C SER A 67 1.94 -15.96 6.28
N LEU A 68 1.18 -16.99 5.90
CA LEU A 68 1.37 -17.67 4.61
C LEU A 68 1.11 -16.73 3.42
N TRP A 69 0.05 -15.92 3.50
CA TRP A 69 -0.20 -14.91 2.47
C TRP A 69 0.88 -13.82 2.45
N MET A 70 1.43 -13.45 3.62
CA MET A 70 2.56 -12.51 3.69
C MET A 70 3.83 -13.07 3.04
N ILE A 71 4.12 -14.36 3.22
CA ILE A 71 5.23 -15.01 2.50
C ILE A 71 5.01 -14.89 0.99
N GLY A 72 3.80 -15.13 0.50
CA GLY A 72 3.45 -14.93 -0.91
C GLY A 72 3.64 -13.48 -1.37
N ALA A 73 3.30 -12.50 -0.53
CA ALA A 73 3.53 -11.08 -0.82
C ALA A 73 5.02 -10.75 -0.88
N LEU A 74 5.82 -11.23 0.08
CA LEU A 74 7.27 -11.03 0.13
C LEU A 74 7.95 -11.60 -1.11
N VAL A 75 7.61 -12.83 -1.49
CA VAL A 75 8.12 -13.50 -2.70
C VAL A 75 7.73 -12.70 -3.95
N SER A 76 6.47 -12.26 -4.04
CA SER A 76 6.00 -11.48 -5.19
C SER A 76 6.73 -10.14 -5.31
N ILE A 77 6.88 -9.38 -4.22
CA ILE A 77 7.57 -8.08 -4.29
C ILE A 77 9.06 -8.27 -4.57
N SER A 78 9.70 -9.26 -3.96
CA SER A 78 11.10 -9.58 -4.25
C SER A 78 11.28 -9.99 -5.72
N GLY A 79 10.40 -10.82 -6.25
CA GLY A 79 10.38 -11.17 -7.67
C GLY A 79 10.16 -9.98 -8.59
N MET A 80 9.31 -9.02 -8.18
CA MET A 80 9.10 -7.76 -8.91
C MET A 80 10.37 -6.89 -8.91
N ALA A 81 11.10 -6.84 -7.80
CA ALA A 81 12.37 -6.11 -7.72
C ALA A 81 13.46 -6.74 -8.60
N ILE A 82 13.59 -8.07 -8.55
CA ILE A 82 14.52 -8.81 -9.42
C ILE A 82 14.17 -8.57 -10.89
N ALA A 83 12.91 -8.79 -11.28
CA ALA A 83 12.48 -8.59 -12.67
C ALA A 83 12.68 -7.12 -13.12
N GLY A 84 12.42 -6.15 -12.23
CA GLY A 84 12.66 -4.74 -12.49
C GLY A 84 14.15 -4.44 -12.71
N ARG A 85 15.04 -5.03 -11.92
CA ARG A 85 16.50 -4.90 -12.05
C ARG A 85 17.00 -5.51 -13.36
N GLU A 86 16.60 -6.73 -13.67
CA GLU A 86 17.00 -7.41 -14.91
C GLU A 86 16.53 -6.64 -16.15
N LEU A 87 15.25 -6.21 -16.16
CA LEU A 87 14.70 -5.44 -17.26
C LEU A 87 15.34 -4.06 -17.43
N SER A 88 15.90 -3.48 -16.36
CA SER A 88 16.51 -2.15 -16.41
C SER A 88 17.81 -2.09 -17.23
N SER A 89 18.38 -3.23 -17.56
CA SER A 89 19.53 -3.34 -18.48
C SER A 89 19.17 -3.00 -19.94
N GLU A 90 17.91 -3.22 -20.34
CA GLU A 90 17.43 -3.00 -21.71
C GLU A 90 16.33 -1.94 -21.80
N LEU A 91 15.44 -1.89 -20.81
CA LEU A 91 14.24 -1.08 -20.82
C LEU A 91 14.30 0.05 -19.79
N ASN A 92 13.85 1.23 -20.16
CA ASN A 92 13.70 2.30 -19.19
C ASN A 92 12.52 2.05 -18.23
N ALA A 93 12.52 2.73 -17.07
CA ALA A 93 11.51 2.53 -16.02
C ALA A 93 10.07 2.80 -16.49
N PHE A 94 9.85 3.69 -17.47
CA PHE A 94 8.53 3.94 -18.05
C PHE A 94 8.05 2.75 -18.87
N GLN A 95 8.94 2.15 -19.66
CA GLN A 95 8.63 1.00 -20.48
C GLN A 95 8.39 -0.25 -19.64
N ILE A 96 9.16 -0.44 -18.56
CA ILE A 96 8.92 -1.51 -17.57
C ILE A 96 7.54 -1.32 -16.91
N SER A 97 7.17 -0.09 -16.55
CA SER A 97 5.84 0.22 -15.99
C SER A 97 4.72 -0.03 -17.00
N PHE A 98 4.95 0.28 -18.29
CA PHE A 98 4.01 -0.01 -19.37
C PHE A 98 3.80 -1.51 -19.53
N THR A 99 4.88 -2.30 -19.69
CA THR A 99 4.78 -3.75 -19.89
C THR A 99 4.11 -4.44 -18.72
N ARG A 100 4.45 -4.05 -17.47
CA ARG A 100 3.77 -4.53 -16.26
C ARG A 100 2.26 -4.25 -16.31
N SER A 101 1.88 -3.00 -16.62
CA SER A 101 0.47 -2.60 -16.66
C SER A 101 -0.30 -3.32 -17.77
N LEU A 102 0.36 -3.58 -18.92
CA LEU A 102 -0.22 -4.34 -20.02
C LEU A 102 -0.54 -5.78 -19.60
N PHE A 103 0.41 -6.49 -19.01
CA PHE A 103 0.19 -7.88 -18.55
C PHE A 103 -0.86 -7.94 -17.43
N CYS A 104 -0.80 -7.02 -16.48
CA CYS A 104 -1.81 -6.95 -15.41
C CYS A 104 -3.21 -6.69 -15.99
N LEU A 105 -3.34 -5.78 -16.97
CA LEU A 105 -4.63 -5.44 -17.55
C LEU A 105 -5.18 -6.60 -18.39
N ILE A 106 -4.33 -7.31 -19.14
CA ILE A 106 -4.71 -8.51 -19.87
C ILE A 106 -5.26 -9.58 -18.90
N ALA A 107 -4.52 -9.88 -17.84
CA ALA A 107 -4.93 -10.86 -16.84
C ALA A 107 -6.25 -10.46 -16.16
N LEU A 108 -6.40 -9.19 -15.78
CA LEU A 108 -7.64 -8.68 -15.19
C LEU A 108 -8.81 -8.71 -16.17
N THR A 109 -8.58 -8.42 -17.44
CA THR A 109 -9.61 -8.47 -18.48
C THR A 109 -10.09 -9.91 -18.69
N ILE A 110 -9.17 -10.89 -18.70
CA ILE A 110 -9.53 -12.31 -18.74
C ILE A 110 -10.37 -12.69 -17.51
N ILE A 111 -9.96 -12.31 -16.30
CA ILE A 111 -10.75 -12.57 -15.09
C ILE A 111 -12.14 -11.92 -15.19
N LEU A 112 -12.21 -10.67 -15.65
CA LEU A 112 -13.46 -9.93 -15.77
C LEU A 112 -14.39 -10.50 -16.85
N SER A 113 -13.88 -11.17 -17.88
CA SER A 113 -14.71 -11.85 -18.85
C SER A 113 -15.51 -13.01 -18.24
N PHE A 114 -15.01 -13.64 -17.18
CA PHE A 114 -15.71 -14.70 -16.45
C PHE A 114 -16.62 -14.17 -15.34
N ILE A 115 -16.21 -13.11 -14.62
CA ILE A 115 -16.97 -12.62 -13.45
C ILE A 115 -17.86 -11.40 -13.77
N GLY A 116 -17.71 -10.82 -14.96
CA GLY A 116 -18.50 -9.70 -15.50
C GLY A 116 -17.89 -8.32 -15.22
N PHE A 117 -17.83 -7.48 -16.26
CA PHE A 117 -17.29 -6.12 -16.21
C PHE A 117 -18.11 -5.16 -15.33
N ASN A 118 -19.33 -5.52 -14.96
CA ASN A 118 -20.14 -4.75 -14.02
C ASN A 118 -19.47 -4.61 -12.63
N LYS A 119 -18.52 -5.50 -12.31
CA LYS A 119 -17.77 -5.48 -11.03
C LYS A 119 -16.78 -4.33 -10.91
N VAL A 120 -16.39 -3.72 -12.04
CA VAL A 120 -15.43 -2.61 -12.08
C VAL A 120 -16.05 -1.29 -12.51
N LYS A 121 -17.38 -1.14 -12.47
CA LYS A 121 -18.04 0.14 -12.70
C LYS A 121 -17.72 1.12 -11.58
N THR A 122 -17.31 2.35 -11.94
CA THR A 122 -17.01 3.44 -10.99
C THR A 122 -17.86 4.67 -11.29
N ALA A 123 -18.22 5.39 -10.22
CA ALA A 123 -18.82 6.72 -10.30
C ALA A 123 -17.76 7.85 -10.15
N LYS A 124 -16.48 7.50 -9.93
CA LYS A 124 -15.41 8.45 -9.59
C LYS A 124 -14.20 8.39 -10.54
N PRO A 125 -14.38 8.44 -11.89
CA PRO A 125 -13.28 8.25 -12.85
C PRO A 125 -12.16 9.30 -12.69
N LYS A 126 -12.51 10.56 -12.38
CA LYS A 126 -11.50 11.63 -12.15
C LYS A 126 -10.59 11.34 -10.96
N LEU A 127 -11.14 10.74 -9.89
CA LEU A 127 -10.36 10.39 -8.71
C LEU A 127 -9.43 9.20 -9.00
N HIS A 128 -9.90 8.22 -9.80
CA HIS A 128 -9.04 7.15 -10.31
C HIS A 128 -7.90 7.71 -11.16
N LEU A 129 -8.19 8.64 -12.08
CA LEU A 129 -7.17 9.26 -12.92
C LEU A 129 -6.10 9.95 -12.06
N LEU A 130 -6.48 10.83 -11.14
CA LEU A 130 -5.55 11.54 -10.26
C LEU A 130 -4.71 10.59 -9.42
N ARG A 131 -5.36 9.66 -8.70
CA ARG A 131 -4.69 8.67 -7.85
C ARG A 131 -3.69 7.83 -8.63
N ASN A 132 -4.07 7.37 -9.84
CA ASN A 132 -3.26 6.43 -10.59
C ASN A 132 -2.13 7.11 -11.35
N THR A 133 -2.27 8.40 -11.70
CA THR A 133 -1.17 9.22 -12.21
C THR A 133 -0.10 9.46 -11.13
N ILE A 134 -0.52 9.77 -9.90
CA ILE A 134 0.43 9.90 -8.77
C ILE A 134 1.11 8.55 -8.50
N HIS A 135 0.35 7.45 -8.49
CA HIS A 135 0.91 6.12 -8.30
C HIS A 135 1.91 5.74 -9.39
N PHE A 136 1.65 6.14 -10.65
CA PHE A 136 2.57 5.91 -11.76
C PHE A 136 3.92 6.58 -11.51
N GLY A 137 3.93 7.84 -11.05
CA GLY A 137 5.16 8.54 -10.66
C GLY A 137 5.92 7.79 -9.54
N GLY A 138 5.19 7.33 -8.52
CA GLY A 138 5.76 6.51 -7.46
C GLY A 138 6.37 5.21 -7.96
N GLN A 139 5.64 4.47 -8.77
CA GLN A 139 6.11 3.19 -9.31
C GLN A 139 7.29 3.33 -10.25
N THR A 140 7.25 4.31 -11.14
CA THR A 140 8.36 4.55 -12.08
C THR A 140 9.62 5.02 -11.35
N GLY A 141 9.46 5.91 -10.35
CA GLY A 141 10.57 6.34 -9.49
C GLY A 141 11.15 5.18 -8.65
N TRP A 142 10.31 4.29 -8.16
CA TRP A 142 10.76 3.07 -7.47
C TRP A 142 11.54 2.13 -8.40
N LEU A 143 11.05 1.88 -9.62
CA LEU A 143 11.76 1.09 -10.63
C LEU A 143 13.08 1.73 -11.03
N TYR A 144 13.14 3.06 -11.13
CA TYR A 144 14.39 3.79 -11.34
C TYR A 144 15.36 3.54 -10.18
N GLY A 145 14.88 3.61 -8.94
CA GLY A 145 15.70 3.27 -7.76
C GLY A 145 16.24 1.84 -7.80
N VAL A 146 15.37 0.88 -8.12
CA VAL A 146 15.75 -0.53 -8.29
C VAL A 146 16.84 -0.71 -9.34
N ALA A 147 16.86 0.10 -10.40
CA ALA A 147 17.89 0.06 -11.44
C ALA A 147 19.27 0.56 -10.97
N PHE A 148 19.32 1.56 -10.08
CA PHE A 148 20.56 2.30 -9.79
C PHE A 148 21.07 2.20 -8.35
N LEU A 149 20.26 1.72 -7.40
CA LEU A 149 20.64 1.62 -5.98
C LEU A 149 20.72 0.14 -5.55
N PRO A 150 21.46 -0.15 -4.48
CA PRO A 150 21.35 -1.43 -3.80
C PRO A 150 19.88 -1.72 -3.43
N LEU A 151 19.42 -2.94 -3.65
CA LEU A 151 18.02 -3.30 -3.41
C LEU A 151 17.61 -3.02 -1.97
N ALA A 152 18.47 -3.33 -1.00
CA ALA A 152 18.19 -3.05 0.41
C ALA A 152 17.95 -1.56 0.69
N GLU A 153 18.68 -0.66 0.03
CA GLU A 153 18.53 0.80 0.18
C GLU A 153 17.18 1.27 -0.35
N VAL A 154 16.76 0.81 -1.54
CA VAL A 154 15.45 1.13 -2.13
C VAL A 154 14.32 0.75 -1.16
N PHE A 155 14.35 -0.46 -0.62
CA PHE A 155 13.31 -0.93 0.28
C PHE A 155 13.34 -0.23 1.66
N ALA A 156 14.53 0.09 2.17
CA ALA A 156 14.65 0.84 3.42
C ALA A 156 14.06 2.25 3.29
N ILE A 157 14.30 2.95 2.17
CA ILE A 157 13.68 4.25 1.89
C ILE A 157 12.16 4.10 1.70
N GLU A 158 11.69 3.06 1.00
CA GLU A 158 10.25 2.79 0.81
C GLU A 158 9.51 2.62 2.13
N PHE A 159 10.13 2.03 3.16
CA PHE A 159 9.51 1.89 4.49
C PHE A 159 9.23 3.21 5.20
N THR A 160 9.62 4.33 4.65
CA THR A 160 9.20 5.66 5.12
C THR A 160 7.80 6.06 4.66
N ALA A 161 7.16 5.30 3.76
CA ALA A 161 5.81 5.60 3.27
C ALA A 161 4.76 5.84 4.38
N PRO A 162 4.72 5.08 5.49
CA PRO A 162 3.81 5.35 6.60
C PRO A 162 4.02 6.73 7.25
N ILE A 163 5.25 7.24 7.26
CA ILE A 163 5.59 8.55 7.83
C ILE A 163 4.98 9.65 6.97
N TRP A 164 5.21 9.58 5.66
CA TRP A 164 4.59 10.50 4.71
C TRP A 164 3.07 10.41 4.75
N THR A 165 2.52 9.19 4.88
CA THR A 165 1.07 8.97 5.03
C THR A 165 0.55 9.66 6.31
N ALA A 166 1.27 9.57 7.42
CA ALA A 166 0.89 10.23 8.67
C ALA A 166 0.90 11.76 8.54
N ILE A 167 1.91 12.33 7.88
CA ILE A 167 2.00 13.77 7.59
C ILE A 167 0.84 14.22 6.70
N LEU A 168 0.59 13.51 5.60
CA LEU A 168 -0.50 13.83 4.68
C LEU A 168 -1.88 13.69 5.35
N ALA A 169 -2.06 12.72 6.25
CA ALA A 169 -3.30 12.58 7.01
C ALA A 169 -3.55 13.77 7.94
N VAL A 170 -2.51 14.30 8.58
CA VAL A 170 -2.63 15.52 9.40
C VAL A 170 -3.01 16.73 8.54
N ILE A 171 -2.36 16.90 7.38
CA ILE A 171 -2.57 18.08 6.52
C ILE A 171 -3.93 18.02 5.81
N PHE A 172 -4.22 16.91 5.12
CA PHE A 172 -5.40 16.80 4.24
C PHE A 172 -6.65 16.28 4.94
N LEU A 173 -6.50 15.35 5.89
CA LEU A 173 -7.62 14.78 6.62
C LEU A 173 -7.88 15.49 7.94
N LYS A 174 -7.04 16.50 8.31
CA LYS A 174 -7.10 17.24 9.56
C LYS A 174 -7.11 16.34 10.80
N GLU A 175 -6.39 15.23 10.72
CA GLU A 175 -6.25 14.31 11.84
C GLU A 175 -5.33 14.94 12.91
N PRO A 176 -5.59 14.71 14.21
CA PRO A 176 -4.78 15.30 15.27
C PRO A 176 -3.35 14.73 15.25
N LEU A 177 -2.39 15.62 15.45
CA LEU A 177 -0.99 15.25 15.63
C LEU A 177 -0.78 14.78 17.09
N THR A 178 -0.84 13.47 17.30
CA THR A 178 -0.59 12.89 18.63
C THR A 178 0.90 12.78 18.91
N ARG A 179 1.29 12.76 20.21
CA ARG A 179 2.70 12.57 20.61
C ARG A 179 3.36 11.31 20.01
N TYR A 180 2.61 10.24 19.86
CA TYR A 180 3.11 8.99 19.27
C TYR A 180 3.31 9.12 17.76
N ARG A 181 2.41 9.84 17.08
CA ARG A 181 2.56 10.14 15.65
C ARG A 181 3.76 11.05 15.40
N THR A 182 3.96 12.08 16.26
CA THR A 182 5.14 12.95 16.20
C THR A 182 6.43 12.15 16.40
N LEU A 183 6.47 11.26 17.40
CA LEU A 183 7.63 10.39 17.63
C LEU A 183 7.90 9.47 16.45
N GLY A 184 6.86 8.87 15.86
CA GLY A 184 6.98 8.05 14.66
C GLY A 184 7.58 8.81 13.47
N ILE A 185 7.11 10.04 13.25
CA ILE A 185 7.65 10.93 12.19
C ILE A 185 9.12 11.26 12.47
N LEU A 186 9.48 11.65 13.70
CA LEU A 186 10.86 11.98 14.05
C LEU A 186 11.80 10.78 13.89
N LEU A 187 11.41 9.61 14.39
CA LEU A 187 12.19 8.38 14.21
C LEU A 187 12.34 8.03 12.72
N GLY A 188 11.30 8.19 11.94
CA GLY A 188 11.35 7.93 10.51
C GLY A 188 12.33 8.84 9.77
N PHE A 189 12.32 10.14 10.03
CA PHE A 189 13.30 11.06 9.45
C PHE A 189 14.72 10.78 9.95
N SER A 190 14.89 10.44 11.23
CA SER A 190 16.20 10.01 11.75
C SER A 190 16.71 8.78 11.02
N GLY A 191 15.85 7.80 10.75
CA GLY A 191 16.24 6.60 9.99
C GLY A 191 16.65 6.92 8.54
N ILE A 192 15.97 7.86 7.86
CA ILE A 192 16.39 8.31 6.53
C ILE A 192 17.79 8.95 6.60
N VAL A 193 18.05 9.79 7.58
CA VAL A 193 19.35 10.44 7.76
C VAL A 193 20.45 9.39 8.00
N ILE A 194 20.17 8.34 8.79
CA ILE A 194 21.09 7.23 9.01
C ILE A 194 21.39 6.49 7.70
N ILE A 195 20.40 6.26 6.85
CA ILE A 195 20.56 5.56 5.57
C ILE A 195 21.34 6.42 4.58
N LEU A 196 20.92 7.66 4.38
CA LEU A 196 21.50 8.53 3.36
C LEU A 196 22.83 9.20 3.76
N ARG A 197 23.12 9.27 5.05
CA ARG A 197 24.40 9.83 5.60
C ARG A 197 24.81 11.16 4.95
N PRO A 198 23.94 12.17 4.91
CA PRO A 198 24.26 13.44 4.27
C PRO A 198 25.52 14.06 4.91
N GLY A 199 26.47 14.51 4.07
CA GLY A 199 27.75 15.07 4.51
C GLY A 199 28.87 14.03 4.78
N ILE A 200 28.55 12.73 4.84
CA ILE A 200 29.56 11.65 4.96
C ILE A 200 29.76 10.98 3.59
N GLN A 201 28.69 10.79 2.85
CA GLN A 201 28.76 10.26 1.48
C GLN A 201 27.92 11.11 0.54
N ILE A 202 28.21 11.02 -0.75
CA ILE A 202 27.43 11.70 -1.79
C ILE A 202 26.06 11.00 -1.91
N ILE A 203 24.98 11.76 -1.68
CA ILE A 203 23.65 11.23 -1.87
C ILE A 203 23.43 10.98 -3.36
N GLN A 204 23.16 9.73 -3.72
CA GLN A 204 22.85 9.39 -5.09
C GLN A 204 21.50 10.01 -5.52
N PRO A 205 21.39 10.63 -6.71
CA PRO A 205 20.13 11.17 -7.18
C PRO A 205 18.98 10.16 -7.18
N ALA A 206 19.29 8.90 -7.43
CA ALA A 206 18.31 7.81 -7.41
C ALA A 206 17.65 7.64 -6.03
N ALA A 207 18.37 7.87 -4.91
CA ALA A 207 17.79 7.81 -3.57
C ALA A 207 16.76 8.91 -3.35
N LEU A 208 16.97 10.11 -3.87
CA LEU A 208 16.00 11.21 -3.83
C LEU A 208 14.77 10.88 -4.69
N VAL A 209 14.96 10.24 -5.84
CA VAL A 209 13.85 9.76 -6.68
C VAL A 209 13.02 8.71 -5.95
N VAL A 210 13.65 7.76 -5.24
CA VAL A 210 12.93 6.77 -4.42
C VAL A 210 12.20 7.44 -3.26
N LEU A 211 12.79 8.44 -2.61
CA LEU A 211 12.12 9.19 -1.55
C LEU A 211 10.88 9.92 -2.07
N PHE A 212 10.98 10.54 -3.25
CA PHE A 212 9.83 11.13 -3.94
C PHE A 212 8.79 10.06 -4.33
N ALA A 213 9.23 8.91 -4.83
CA ALA A 213 8.36 7.78 -5.14
C ALA A 213 7.58 7.31 -3.89
N THR A 214 8.23 7.27 -2.74
CA THR A 214 7.62 6.91 -1.46
C THR A 214 6.56 7.93 -1.03
N PHE A 215 6.79 9.22 -1.26
CA PHE A 215 5.78 10.27 -1.05
C PHE A 215 4.57 10.10 -1.99
N CYS A 216 4.79 9.73 -3.25
CA CYS A 216 3.73 9.40 -4.20
C CYS A 216 2.91 8.18 -3.73
N PHE A 217 3.57 7.13 -3.22
CA PHE A 217 2.87 5.97 -2.64
C PHE A 217 2.03 6.36 -1.42
N ALA A 218 2.59 7.15 -0.51
CA ALA A 218 1.87 7.65 0.65
C ALA A 218 0.62 8.46 0.25
N SER A 219 0.75 9.35 -0.73
CA SER A 219 -0.39 10.10 -1.31
C SER A 219 -1.44 9.15 -1.87
N THR A 220 -1.00 8.14 -2.59
CA THR A 220 -1.88 7.10 -3.15
C THR A 220 -2.63 6.34 -2.06
N TYR A 221 -2.01 6.05 -0.92
CA TYR A 221 -2.67 5.40 0.22
C TYR A 221 -3.79 6.27 0.81
N VAL A 222 -3.56 7.57 0.94
CA VAL A 222 -4.59 8.52 1.40
C VAL A 222 -5.79 8.55 0.44
N PHE A 223 -5.55 8.63 -0.88
CA PHE A 223 -6.62 8.55 -1.89
C PHE A 223 -7.34 7.21 -1.87
N THR A 224 -6.60 6.10 -1.78
CA THR A 224 -7.16 4.75 -1.72
C THR A 224 -8.06 4.59 -0.50
N ARG A 225 -7.66 5.11 0.66
CA ARG A 225 -8.49 5.12 1.88
C ARG A 225 -9.81 5.84 1.66
N HIS A 226 -9.79 6.98 0.97
CA HIS A 226 -11.00 7.73 0.65
C HIS A 226 -11.90 6.96 -0.35
N MET A 227 -11.30 6.25 -1.31
CA MET A 227 -12.01 5.49 -2.33
C MET A 227 -12.58 4.17 -1.80
N ALA A 228 -11.91 3.52 -0.86
CA ALA A 228 -12.29 2.22 -0.32
C ALA A 228 -13.70 2.19 0.31
N ALA A 229 -14.26 3.35 0.65
CA ALA A 229 -15.64 3.46 1.13
C ALA A 229 -16.69 3.17 0.03
N THR A 230 -16.35 3.32 -1.24
CA THR A 230 -17.30 3.25 -2.38
C THR A 230 -16.83 2.36 -3.52
N GLU A 231 -15.51 2.10 -3.62
CA GLU A 231 -14.91 1.35 -4.72
C GLU A 231 -14.40 0.00 -4.23
N SER A 232 -14.57 -1.04 -5.06
CA SER A 232 -13.98 -2.35 -4.75
C SER A 232 -12.47 -2.32 -5.03
N PRO A 233 -11.66 -3.12 -4.32
CA PRO A 233 -10.24 -3.25 -4.64
C PRO A 233 -9.98 -3.71 -6.06
N LEU A 234 -10.83 -4.59 -6.61
CA LEU A 234 -10.73 -5.02 -8.01
C LEU A 234 -10.89 -3.82 -8.95
N THR A 235 -11.84 -2.92 -8.67
CA THR A 235 -12.04 -1.66 -9.41
C THR A 235 -10.79 -0.80 -9.33
N ILE A 236 -10.22 -0.62 -8.13
CA ILE A 236 -9.02 0.21 -7.92
C ILE A 236 -7.83 -0.33 -8.72
N ILE A 237 -7.58 -1.66 -8.67
CA ILE A 237 -6.48 -2.30 -9.41
C ILE A 237 -6.71 -2.25 -10.92
N PHE A 238 -7.94 -2.47 -11.38
CA PHE A 238 -8.29 -2.39 -12.80
C PHE A 238 -8.02 -1.00 -13.37
N TYR A 239 -8.56 0.06 -12.73
CA TYR A 239 -8.33 1.44 -13.18
C TYR A 239 -6.87 1.87 -12.99
N MET A 240 -6.14 1.31 -12.02
CA MET A 240 -4.71 1.56 -11.88
C MET A 240 -3.96 1.17 -13.16
N ASN A 241 -4.13 -0.05 -13.63
CA ASN A 241 -3.45 -0.52 -14.83
C ASN A 241 -4.00 0.15 -16.10
N LEU A 242 -5.31 0.41 -16.16
CA LEU A 242 -5.95 1.10 -17.29
C LEU A 242 -5.41 2.53 -17.49
N VAL A 243 -5.17 3.26 -16.41
CA VAL A 243 -4.63 4.63 -16.47
C VAL A 243 -3.12 4.62 -16.71
N GLN A 244 -2.39 3.71 -16.06
CA GLN A 244 -0.94 3.64 -16.17
C GLN A 244 -0.45 3.15 -17.54
N LEU A 245 -1.23 2.31 -18.22
CA LEU A 245 -0.88 1.78 -19.53
C LEU A 245 -0.61 2.90 -20.57
N PRO A 246 -1.56 3.83 -20.86
CA PRO A 246 -1.31 4.89 -21.83
C PRO A 246 -0.24 5.88 -21.37
N ILE A 247 -0.16 6.19 -20.07
CA ILE A 247 0.88 7.09 -19.54
C ILE A 247 2.25 6.45 -19.72
N GLY A 248 2.41 5.19 -19.39
CA GLY A 248 3.66 4.45 -19.56
C GLY A 248 4.07 4.33 -21.02
N LEU A 249 3.12 4.05 -21.92
CA LEU A 249 3.38 4.01 -23.36
C LEU A 249 3.90 5.37 -23.85
N LEU A 250 3.17 6.44 -23.61
CA LEU A 250 3.54 7.79 -24.08
C LEU A 250 4.88 8.26 -23.51
N ALA A 251 5.13 7.99 -22.22
CA ALA A 251 6.38 8.37 -21.57
C ALA A 251 7.58 7.54 -22.04
N SER A 252 7.38 6.33 -22.55
CA SER A 252 8.46 5.46 -23.03
C SER A 252 8.82 5.69 -24.51
N LEU A 253 7.94 6.30 -25.32
CA LEU A 253 8.16 6.50 -26.75
C LEU A 253 9.49 7.18 -27.11
N PRO A 254 9.95 8.23 -26.39
CA PRO A 254 11.19 8.93 -26.77
C PRO A 254 12.46 8.07 -26.70
N SER A 255 12.44 7.03 -25.86
CA SER A 255 13.56 6.10 -25.63
C SER A 255 13.08 4.65 -25.65
N TRP A 256 12.23 4.33 -26.60
CA TRP A 256 11.69 3.01 -26.75
C TRP A 256 12.75 2.01 -27.24
N ASN A 257 12.92 0.92 -26.51
CA ASN A 257 13.76 -0.20 -26.89
C ASN A 257 12.90 -1.46 -27.11
N TYR A 258 13.27 -2.26 -28.10
CA TYR A 258 12.62 -3.55 -28.31
C TYR A 258 13.24 -4.60 -27.39
N PRO A 259 12.43 -5.25 -26.50
CA PRO A 259 12.95 -6.26 -25.60
C PRO A 259 13.48 -7.46 -26.39
N THR A 260 14.64 -7.98 -25.99
CA THR A 260 15.20 -9.23 -26.52
C THR A 260 14.38 -10.43 -26.04
N LEU A 261 14.60 -11.60 -26.65
CA LEU A 261 13.95 -12.83 -26.20
C LEU A 261 14.31 -13.20 -24.76
N GLU A 262 15.49 -12.81 -24.31
CA GLU A 262 15.98 -13.05 -22.94
C GLU A 262 15.23 -12.22 -21.89
N SER A 263 14.66 -11.09 -22.28
CA SER A 263 13.88 -10.22 -21.40
C SER A 263 12.44 -10.69 -21.18
N TRP A 264 11.89 -11.55 -22.04
CA TRP A 264 10.49 -11.99 -21.96
C TRP A 264 10.13 -12.70 -20.64
N PRO A 265 10.95 -13.61 -20.08
CA PRO A 265 10.65 -14.21 -18.78
C PRO A 265 10.49 -13.16 -17.68
N TRP A 266 11.32 -12.11 -17.69
CA TRP A 266 11.26 -11.03 -16.70
C TRP A 266 10.03 -10.13 -16.91
N ILE A 267 9.62 -9.88 -18.16
CA ILE A 267 8.39 -9.17 -18.50
C ILE A 267 7.16 -9.91 -17.97
N VAL A 268 7.11 -11.22 -18.15
CA VAL A 268 6.02 -12.05 -17.60
C VAL A 268 6.07 -12.04 -16.07
N LEU A 269 7.26 -12.22 -15.50
CA LEU A 269 7.45 -12.24 -14.05
C LEU A 269 7.01 -10.93 -13.39
N ILE A 270 7.37 -9.76 -13.94
CA ILE A 270 6.97 -8.47 -13.34
C ILE A 270 5.46 -8.24 -13.39
N GLY A 271 4.78 -8.73 -14.42
CA GLY A 271 3.32 -8.70 -14.51
C GLY A 271 2.65 -9.62 -13.48
N LEU A 272 3.11 -10.87 -13.38
CA LEU A 272 2.58 -11.85 -12.43
C LEU A 272 2.80 -11.42 -10.98
N THR A 273 4.00 -10.97 -10.66
CA THR A 273 4.37 -10.54 -9.31
C THR A 273 3.69 -9.23 -8.92
N GLY A 274 3.44 -8.34 -9.88
CA GLY A 274 2.66 -7.12 -9.67
C GLY A 274 1.22 -7.42 -9.21
N LEU A 275 0.52 -8.36 -9.84
CA LEU A 275 -0.81 -8.80 -9.39
C LEU A 275 -0.73 -9.65 -8.13
N GLY A 276 0.24 -10.57 -8.07
CA GLY A 276 0.44 -11.49 -6.95
C GLY A 276 0.64 -10.76 -5.63
N SER A 277 1.44 -9.69 -5.61
CA SER A 277 1.66 -8.89 -4.40
C SER A 277 0.36 -8.28 -3.88
N HIS A 278 -0.42 -7.63 -4.73
CA HIS A 278 -1.71 -7.04 -4.35
C HIS A 278 -2.70 -8.09 -3.84
N PHE A 279 -2.76 -9.25 -4.51
CA PHE A 279 -3.63 -10.35 -4.11
C PHE A 279 -3.22 -10.94 -2.75
N CYS A 280 -1.94 -11.20 -2.54
CA CYS A 280 -1.42 -11.74 -1.29
C CYS A 280 -1.61 -10.77 -0.12
N PHE A 281 -1.32 -9.48 -0.28
CA PHE A 281 -1.60 -8.47 0.75
C PHE A 281 -3.08 -8.39 1.09
N ALA A 282 -3.95 -8.39 0.10
CA ALA A 282 -5.39 -8.38 0.33
C ALA A 282 -5.85 -9.54 1.21
N HIS A 283 -5.34 -10.74 0.93
CA HIS A 283 -5.66 -11.93 1.71
C HIS A 283 -5.02 -11.91 3.11
N ALA A 284 -3.79 -11.43 3.27
CA ALA A 284 -3.14 -11.28 4.56
C ALA A 284 -3.97 -10.38 5.50
N PHE A 285 -4.33 -9.19 5.06
CA PHE A 285 -5.17 -8.25 5.81
C PHE A 285 -6.62 -8.76 6.01
N ARG A 286 -7.06 -9.69 5.17
CA ARG A 286 -8.33 -10.36 5.37
C ARG A 286 -8.31 -11.35 6.56
N HIS A 287 -7.16 -11.87 6.94
CA HIS A 287 -7.01 -12.91 7.95
C HIS A 287 -6.40 -12.44 9.26
N ALA A 288 -5.73 -11.31 9.29
CA ALA A 288 -5.16 -10.71 10.50
C ALA A 288 -5.14 -9.18 10.45
N ASP A 289 -5.03 -8.57 11.61
CA ASP A 289 -4.91 -7.12 11.76
C ASP A 289 -3.53 -6.62 11.33
N ALA A 290 -3.44 -5.31 11.06
CA ALA A 290 -2.19 -4.66 10.68
C ALA A 290 -1.06 -4.86 11.72
N ALA A 291 -1.38 -5.05 13.00
CA ALA A 291 -0.39 -5.35 14.04
C ALA A 291 0.36 -6.67 13.81
N VAL A 292 -0.26 -7.62 13.10
CA VAL A 292 0.37 -8.90 12.74
C VAL A 292 1.03 -8.80 11.37
N VAL A 293 0.37 -8.15 10.42
CA VAL A 293 0.80 -8.08 9.01
C VAL A 293 2.01 -7.15 8.84
N SER A 294 2.01 -5.97 9.49
CA SER A 294 3.09 -4.98 9.28
C SER A 294 4.47 -5.45 9.75
N PRO A 295 4.64 -6.11 10.91
CA PRO A 295 5.94 -6.69 11.29
C PRO A 295 6.44 -7.73 10.29
N LEU A 296 5.53 -8.53 9.72
CA LEU A 296 5.90 -9.52 8.70
C LEU A 296 6.34 -8.87 7.39
N ASP A 297 5.74 -7.75 7.00
CA ASP A 297 6.17 -7.00 5.81
C ASP A 297 7.61 -6.47 5.94
N PHE A 298 8.05 -6.14 7.16
CA PHE A 298 9.43 -5.73 7.42
C PHE A 298 10.48 -6.82 7.18
N MET A 299 10.09 -8.10 7.20
CA MET A 299 10.98 -9.21 6.80
C MET A 299 11.42 -9.11 5.34
N ARG A 300 10.78 -8.26 4.56
CA ARG A 300 11.17 -7.91 3.20
C ARG A 300 12.57 -7.29 3.14
N LEU A 301 12.98 -6.48 4.11
CA LEU A 301 14.29 -5.84 4.12
C LEU A 301 15.45 -6.85 4.21
N PRO A 302 15.52 -7.74 5.22
CA PRO A 302 16.57 -8.76 5.25
C PRO A 302 16.49 -9.73 4.06
N LEU A 303 15.30 -10.07 3.59
CA LEU A 303 15.12 -10.94 2.43
C LEU A 303 15.72 -10.31 1.16
N ILE A 304 15.40 -9.05 0.89
CA ILE A 304 15.90 -8.37 -0.32
C ILE A 304 17.40 -8.07 -0.22
N ALA A 305 17.92 -7.80 0.98
CA ALA A 305 19.34 -7.64 1.19
C ALA A 305 20.10 -8.96 0.93
N LEU A 306 19.54 -10.10 1.35
CA LEU A 306 20.10 -11.42 1.04
C LEU A 306 20.09 -11.68 -0.48
N ILE A 307 19.01 -11.33 -1.16
CA ILE A 307 18.89 -11.44 -2.62
C ILE A 307 19.92 -10.54 -3.32
N GLY A 308 20.06 -9.27 -2.90
CA GLY A 308 21.03 -8.33 -3.42
C GLY A 308 22.47 -8.84 -3.28
N TRP A 309 22.79 -9.37 -2.11
CA TRP A 309 24.09 -9.99 -1.87
C TRP A 309 24.32 -11.26 -2.71
N ALA A 310 23.38 -12.18 -2.73
CA ALA A 310 23.56 -13.49 -3.36
C ALA A 310 23.51 -13.44 -4.90
N ILE A 311 22.71 -12.56 -5.49
CA ILE A 311 22.49 -12.48 -6.94
C ILE A 311 23.31 -11.35 -7.57
N TYR A 312 23.38 -10.19 -6.90
CA TYR A 312 23.95 -8.96 -7.47
C TYR A 312 25.31 -8.57 -6.84
N ASN A 313 25.86 -9.40 -5.94
CA ASN A 313 27.10 -9.11 -5.20
C ASN A 313 27.06 -7.74 -4.46
N GLU A 314 25.87 -7.31 -4.04
CA GLU A 314 25.72 -6.08 -3.26
C GLU A 314 26.36 -6.25 -1.87
N SER A 315 27.05 -5.21 -1.41
CA SER A 315 27.67 -5.23 -0.07
C SER A 315 26.62 -5.07 1.04
N TRP A 316 26.85 -5.74 2.16
CA TRP A 316 26.04 -5.53 3.37
C TRP A 316 26.38 -4.16 3.98
N ASP A 317 25.40 -3.27 3.97
CA ASP A 317 25.54 -1.97 4.63
C ASP A 317 24.77 -1.95 5.96
N MET A 318 25.51 -1.99 7.06
CA MET A 318 24.95 -2.01 8.41
C MET A 318 24.08 -0.78 8.70
N MET A 319 24.37 0.37 8.08
CA MET A 319 23.60 1.60 8.31
C MET A 319 22.21 1.54 7.65
N ILE A 320 22.07 0.82 6.55
CA ILE A 320 20.76 0.55 5.94
C ILE A 320 19.88 -0.25 6.92
N PHE A 321 20.44 -1.27 7.58
CA PHE A 321 19.73 -2.06 8.59
C PHE A 321 19.40 -1.23 9.83
N LEU A 322 20.35 -0.45 10.35
CA LEU A 322 20.13 0.42 11.51
C LEU A 322 19.04 1.46 11.22
N GLY A 323 19.13 2.15 10.09
CA GLY A 323 18.12 3.11 9.68
C GLY A 323 16.75 2.45 9.46
N GLY A 324 16.72 1.26 8.84
CA GLY A 324 15.50 0.46 8.68
C GLY A 324 14.86 0.08 10.01
N ILE A 325 15.64 -0.36 11.01
CA ILE A 325 15.14 -0.65 12.36
C ILE A 325 14.56 0.60 13.04
N VAL A 326 15.21 1.75 12.88
CA VAL A 326 14.72 3.02 13.45
C VAL A 326 13.38 3.42 12.81
N ILE A 327 13.26 3.33 11.47
CA ILE A 327 12.02 3.59 10.74
C ILE A 327 10.92 2.62 11.20
N PHE A 328 11.25 1.32 11.29
CA PHE A 328 10.31 0.31 11.76
C PHE A 328 9.79 0.59 13.16
N SER A 329 10.70 0.91 14.07
CA SER A 329 10.33 1.23 15.46
C SER A 329 9.37 2.41 15.52
N GLY A 330 9.61 3.46 14.73
CA GLY A 330 8.70 4.59 14.61
C GLY A 330 7.32 4.22 14.09
N ASN A 331 7.26 3.41 13.04
CA ASN A 331 6.02 2.91 12.45
C ASN A 331 5.25 2.02 13.43
N LEU A 332 5.94 1.14 14.15
CA LEU A 332 5.33 0.23 15.12
C LEU A 332 4.77 1.00 16.34
N ILE A 333 5.49 1.98 16.85
CA ILE A 333 5.02 2.84 17.95
C ILE A 333 3.72 3.56 17.54
N ASN A 334 3.69 4.14 16.34
CA ASN A 334 2.50 4.82 15.83
C ASN A 334 1.32 3.84 15.70
N LEU A 335 1.54 2.68 15.10
CA LEU A 335 0.52 1.65 14.90
C LEU A 335 -0.08 1.14 16.22
N LEU A 336 0.77 0.78 17.18
CA LEU A 336 0.33 0.28 18.50
C LEU A 336 -0.43 1.35 19.30
N ALA A 337 0.00 2.61 19.20
CA ALA A 337 -0.70 3.71 19.85
C ALA A 337 -2.10 3.95 19.27
N GLU A 338 -2.24 3.88 17.93
CA GLU A 338 -3.54 3.99 17.28
C GLU A 338 -4.49 2.86 17.67
N GLN A 339 -4.00 1.63 17.75
CA GLN A 339 -4.81 0.48 18.17
C GLN A 339 -5.30 0.61 19.62
N LYS A 340 -4.41 1.01 20.55
CA LYS A 340 -4.79 1.25 21.95
C LYS A 340 -5.85 2.34 22.06
N PHE A 341 -5.74 3.39 21.25
CA PHE A 341 -6.70 4.49 21.25
C PHE A 341 -8.08 4.03 20.75
N VAL A 342 -8.13 3.28 19.65
CA VAL A 342 -9.38 2.73 19.08
C VAL A 342 -10.04 1.78 20.09
N LYS A 343 -9.28 0.89 20.73
CA LYS A 343 -9.78 -0.05 21.74
C LYS A 343 -10.40 0.71 22.93
N LYS A 344 -9.73 1.74 23.44
CA LYS A 344 -10.22 2.56 24.55
C LYS A 344 -11.52 3.32 24.21
N LEU A 345 -11.68 3.75 22.97
CA LEU A 345 -12.94 4.37 22.51
C LEU A 345 -14.08 3.35 22.39
N SER A 346 -13.80 2.15 21.93
CA SER A 346 -14.77 1.04 21.85
C SER A 346 -15.29 0.67 23.24
N GLU A 347 -14.40 0.51 24.22
CA GLU A 347 -14.74 0.19 25.61
C GLU A 347 -15.59 1.29 26.29
N LYS A 348 -15.32 2.57 25.96
CA LYS A 348 -16.06 3.71 26.52
C LYS A 348 -17.46 3.88 25.96
N ASN A 349 -17.72 3.31 24.79
CA ASN A 349 -19.00 3.42 24.06
C ASN A 349 -19.85 2.15 24.17
N THR A 350 -19.42 1.12 24.88
CA THR A 350 -20.24 -0.07 25.23
C THR A 350 -21.08 0.32 26.46
N PRO A 351 -22.43 0.46 26.35
CA PRO A 351 -23.26 0.66 27.52
C PRO A 351 -23.19 -0.60 28.40
N THR A 352 -22.91 -0.41 29.68
CA THR A 352 -23.06 -1.41 30.73
C THR A 352 -24.52 -1.79 30.91
#